data_be50fbc994e0542a05d4356617fb6ca6
#
_entry.id   be50fbc994e0542a05d4356617fb6ca6
#
_cell.length_a   1.000
_cell.length_b   1.000
_cell.length_c   1.000
_cell.angle_alpha   90.00
_cell.angle_beta   90.00
_cell.angle_gamma   90.00
#
_symmetry.space_group_name_H-M   'P 1'
#
loop_
_entity.id
_entity.type
_entity.pdbx_description
1 polymer ?
#
loop_
_entity_poly.entity_id
_entity_poly.type
_entity_poly.pdbx_seq_one_letter_code
_entity_poly.pdbx_strand_id
1 'polypeptide(L)'
;SESAISLCEAKFSFLKYFEKAPIPSISTSFSLDALPSSCERFVVKERMGSASRSIGLNLNTEDIETHVREIQEPIFQPQINGRELSAETWIDQNGICHGVILRWRTLVINGESHESEIFSNPEWTEKIIQVFTMITGLRGHVLAQVIVDDKERLHLVEINPRLGGASPLSLKAGLDSIKWSLQEFLGDSDQIPKSPILKSGLRLSKKNQIVHIQ
;
A
#
# COMPACT_ATOMS: atom_id res chain seq x y z
N SER A 1 7.14 7.39 14.16
CA SER A 1 8.35 6.97 14.91
C SER A 1 9.32 6.24 14.00
N GLU A 2 10.57 6.17 14.37
CA GLU A 2 11.61 5.42 13.63
C GLU A 2 11.26 3.93 13.54
N SER A 3 10.77 3.35 14.62
CA SER A 3 10.33 1.94 14.67
C SER A 3 9.19 1.63 13.68
N ALA A 4 8.24 2.54 13.50
CA ALA A 4 7.15 2.38 12.53
C ALA A 4 7.67 2.41 11.09
N ILE A 5 8.62 3.31 10.78
CA ILE A 5 9.27 3.40 9.47
C ILE A 5 10.06 2.12 9.20
N SER A 6 10.92 1.71 10.14
CA SER A 6 11.73 0.49 10.01
C SER A 6 10.88 -0.77 9.79
N LEU A 7 9.72 -0.88 10.45
CA LEU A 7 8.79 -1.99 10.21
C LEU A 7 8.24 -1.94 8.77
N CYS A 8 7.83 -0.77 8.28
CA CYS A 8 7.30 -0.63 6.91
C CYS A 8 8.36 -0.92 5.83
N GLU A 9 9.64 -0.64 6.08
CA GLU A 9 10.74 -0.88 5.14
C GLU A 9 11.22 -2.34 5.13
N ALA A 10 11.13 -3.03 6.26
CA ALA A 10 11.58 -4.41 6.43
C ALA A 10 10.54 -5.41 5.92
N LYS A 11 10.44 -5.60 4.60
CA LYS A 11 9.38 -6.39 3.92
C LYS A 11 9.02 -7.71 4.62
N PHE A 12 10.01 -8.52 5.00
CA PHE A 12 9.73 -9.81 5.62
C PHE A 12 9.12 -9.66 7.02
N SER A 13 9.68 -8.78 7.86
CA SER A 13 9.16 -8.50 9.20
C SER A 13 7.77 -7.90 9.15
N PHE A 14 7.54 -6.97 8.21
CA PHE A 14 6.24 -6.38 7.91
C PHE A 14 5.19 -7.46 7.60
N LEU A 15 5.51 -8.33 6.63
CA LEU A 15 4.57 -9.36 6.20
C LEU A 15 4.25 -10.36 7.32
N LYS A 16 5.23 -10.73 8.15
CA LYS A 16 5.01 -11.55 9.34
C LYS A 16 4.16 -10.84 10.39
N TYR A 17 4.36 -9.55 10.59
CA TYR A 17 3.56 -8.75 11.53
C TYR A 17 2.07 -8.74 11.17
N PHE A 18 1.75 -8.67 9.86
CA PHE A 18 0.39 -8.62 9.34
C PHE A 18 -0.21 -9.97 8.93
N GLU A 19 0.44 -11.09 9.21
CA GLU A 19 -0.05 -12.42 8.78
C GLU A 19 -1.47 -12.75 9.30
N LYS A 20 -1.83 -12.26 10.48
CA LYS A 20 -3.15 -12.46 11.12
C LYS A 20 -3.95 -11.17 11.27
N ALA A 21 -3.65 -10.15 10.49
CA ALA A 21 -4.36 -8.88 10.52
C ALA A 21 -5.77 -8.97 9.89
N PRO A 22 -6.64 -7.97 10.11
CA PRO A 22 -7.94 -7.86 9.42
C PRO A 22 -7.84 -7.90 7.90
N ILE A 23 -6.72 -7.42 7.36
CA ILE A 23 -6.26 -7.64 5.98
C ILE A 23 -4.94 -8.37 6.10
N PRO A 24 -4.91 -9.71 5.90
CA PRO A 24 -3.67 -10.46 6.05
C PRO A 24 -2.67 -10.09 4.94
N SER A 25 -1.40 -10.10 5.29
CA SER A 25 -0.32 -9.99 4.32
C SER A 25 -0.24 -11.24 3.44
N ILE A 26 0.35 -11.09 2.26
CA ILE A 26 0.63 -12.23 1.38
C ILE A 26 1.67 -13.13 2.04
N SER A 27 1.39 -14.44 2.09
CA SER A 27 2.33 -15.43 2.63
C SER A 27 3.71 -15.27 2.00
N THR A 28 4.76 -15.22 2.83
CA THR A 28 6.12 -14.91 2.39
C THR A 28 7.12 -15.84 3.02
N SER A 29 8.06 -16.34 2.23
CA SER A 29 9.11 -17.24 2.69
C SER A 29 10.46 -16.91 2.06
N PHE A 30 11.54 -17.40 2.68
CA PHE A 30 12.88 -17.44 2.10
C PHE A 30 13.13 -18.67 1.23
N SER A 31 12.19 -19.64 1.20
CA SER A 31 12.26 -20.85 0.39
C SER A 31 10.92 -21.11 -0.30
N LEU A 32 10.96 -21.59 -1.55
CA LEU A 32 9.79 -22.02 -2.30
C LEU A 32 9.06 -23.18 -1.62
N ASP A 33 9.79 -24.12 -1.05
CA ASP A 33 9.25 -25.32 -0.40
C ASP A 33 8.38 -25.00 0.84
N ALA A 34 8.55 -23.81 1.41
CA ALA A 34 7.75 -23.33 2.53
C ALA A 34 6.44 -22.63 2.11
N LEU A 35 6.20 -22.44 0.81
CA LEU A 35 4.95 -21.94 0.26
C LEU A 35 3.97 -23.11 -0.02
N PRO A 36 2.66 -22.81 -0.08
CA PRO A 36 1.67 -23.85 -0.39
C PRO A 36 1.98 -24.56 -1.72
N SER A 37 1.96 -25.90 -1.73
CA SER A 37 2.22 -26.71 -2.92
C SER A 37 1.20 -26.51 -4.06
N SER A 38 0.08 -25.85 -3.78
CA SER A 38 -0.93 -25.46 -4.77
C SER A 38 -0.56 -24.20 -5.57
N CYS A 39 0.56 -23.54 -5.23
CA CYS A 39 1.01 -22.34 -5.95
C CYS A 39 1.79 -22.74 -7.20
N GLU A 40 1.31 -22.31 -8.36
CA GLU A 40 1.96 -22.54 -9.66
C GLU A 40 2.74 -21.31 -10.15
N ARG A 41 2.41 -20.14 -9.63
CA ARG A 41 3.00 -18.84 -10.01
C ARG A 41 3.43 -18.05 -8.79
N PHE A 42 4.53 -17.35 -8.93
CA PHE A 42 5.21 -16.72 -7.82
C PHE A 42 5.59 -15.27 -8.13
N VAL A 43 5.68 -14.49 -7.05
CA VAL A 43 6.37 -13.21 -7.02
C VAL A 43 7.69 -13.40 -6.29
N VAL A 44 8.77 -12.96 -6.90
CA VAL A 44 10.10 -12.98 -6.28
C VAL A 44 10.62 -11.55 -6.21
N LYS A 45 11.08 -11.14 -5.05
CA LYS A 45 11.60 -9.78 -4.82
C LYS A 45 12.72 -9.78 -3.78
N GLU A 46 13.54 -8.75 -3.80
CA GLU A 46 14.53 -8.56 -2.74
C GLU A 46 13.86 -8.28 -1.39
N ARG A 47 14.43 -8.83 -0.32
CA ARG A 47 14.02 -8.59 1.06
C ARG A 47 14.08 -7.10 1.42
N MET A 48 15.14 -6.43 0.99
CA MET A 48 15.34 -4.98 1.16
C MET A 48 15.24 -4.30 -0.20
N GLY A 49 14.83 -3.06 -0.24
CA GLY A 49 14.72 -2.29 -1.48
C GLY A 49 13.36 -1.62 -1.67
N SER A 50 13.32 -0.66 -2.57
CA SER A 50 12.13 0.15 -2.88
C SER A 50 11.97 0.31 -4.39
N ALA A 51 10.85 0.92 -4.81
CA ALA A 51 10.58 1.32 -6.19
C ALA A 51 10.47 0.17 -7.20
N SER A 52 9.97 -1.00 -6.79
CA SER A 52 9.71 -2.16 -7.68
C SER A 52 10.91 -2.63 -8.49
N ARG A 53 12.13 -2.29 -8.06
CA ARG A 53 13.35 -2.79 -8.70
C ARG A 53 13.51 -4.27 -8.39
N SER A 54 13.95 -5.04 -9.39
CA SER A 54 14.24 -6.46 -9.23
C SER A 54 13.05 -7.31 -8.74
N ILE A 55 11.80 -6.94 -9.12
CA ILE A 55 10.62 -7.75 -8.83
C ILE A 55 10.31 -8.64 -10.04
N GLY A 56 10.36 -9.95 -9.85
CA GLY A 56 9.83 -10.93 -10.79
C GLY A 56 8.36 -11.20 -10.48
N LEU A 57 7.49 -10.99 -11.45
CA LEU A 57 6.05 -11.24 -11.34
C LEU A 57 5.65 -12.43 -12.20
N ASN A 58 4.67 -13.20 -11.74
CA ASN A 58 4.08 -14.32 -12.47
C ASN A 58 5.10 -15.37 -12.93
N LEU A 59 6.17 -15.59 -12.14
CA LEU A 59 7.23 -16.52 -12.44
C LEU A 59 6.76 -17.98 -12.20
N ASN A 60 7.15 -18.89 -13.07
CA ASN A 60 7.14 -20.33 -12.78
C ASN A 60 8.46 -20.74 -12.10
N THR A 61 8.62 -22.00 -11.75
CA THR A 61 9.80 -22.50 -11.05
C THR A 61 11.11 -22.32 -11.85
N GLU A 62 11.05 -22.53 -13.19
CA GLU A 62 12.22 -22.38 -14.06
C GLU A 62 12.66 -20.90 -14.19
N ASP A 63 11.69 -20.00 -14.33
CA ASP A 63 11.95 -18.55 -14.41
C ASP A 63 12.55 -18.02 -13.10
N ILE A 64 12.14 -18.57 -11.95
CA ILE A 64 12.68 -18.21 -10.64
C ILE A 64 14.16 -18.50 -10.55
N GLU A 65 14.62 -19.67 -11.01
CA GLU A 65 16.05 -20.04 -10.97
C GLU A 65 16.94 -19.02 -11.69
N THR A 66 16.43 -18.44 -12.77
CA THR A 66 17.13 -17.41 -13.51
C THR A 66 17.06 -16.06 -12.77
N HIS A 67 15.89 -15.67 -12.30
CA HIS A 67 15.65 -14.38 -11.67
C HIS A 67 16.43 -14.20 -10.35
N VAL A 68 16.52 -15.24 -9.51
CA VAL A 68 17.22 -15.17 -8.22
C VAL A 68 18.73 -14.94 -8.35
N ARG A 69 19.33 -15.22 -9.51
CA ARG A 69 20.76 -14.94 -9.74
C ARG A 69 21.07 -13.45 -9.83
N GLU A 70 20.08 -12.63 -10.10
CA GLU A 70 20.21 -11.19 -10.32
C GLU A 70 19.85 -10.36 -9.08
N ILE A 71 19.34 -11.00 -8.02
CA ILE A 71 18.85 -10.30 -6.83
C ILE A 71 19.50 -10.81 -5.54
N GLN A 72 19.57 -9.94 -4.54
CA GLN A 72 20.12 -10.27 -3.23
C GLN A 72 19.01 -10.61 -2.24
N GLU A 73 19.27 -11.60 -1.37
CA GLU A 73 18.32 -12.02 -0.33
C GLU A 73 16.86 -12.15 -0.84
N PRO A 74 16.58 -13.07 -1.82
CA PRO A 74 15.26 -13.20 -2.39
C PRO A 74 14.23 -13.64 -1.35
N ILE A 75 13.03 -13.09 -1.46
CA ILE A 75 11.83 -13.57 -0.78
C ILE A 75 10.78 -13.97 -1.82
N PHE A 76 10.06 -15.04 -1.50
CA PHE A 76 9.11 -15.70 -2.39
C PHE A 76 7.69 -15.53 -1.85
N GLN A 77 6.76 -15.24 -2.74
CA GLN A 77 5.33 -15.11 -2.44
C GLN A 77 4.51 -15.84 -3.51
N PRO A 78 3.33 -16.40 -3.19
CA PRO A 78 2.40 -16.82 -4.23
C PRO A 78 1.96 -15.58 -5.04
N GLN A 79 1.79 -15.77 -6.34
CA GLN A 79 1.15 -14.76 -7.18
C GLN A 79 -0.33 -14.69 -6.81
N ILE A 80 -0.80 -13.53 -6.40
CA ILE A 80 -2.22 -13.25 -6.20
C ILE A 80 -2.76 -12.55 -7.44
N ASN A 81 -3.71 -13.17 -8.11
CA ASN A 81 -4.43 -12.56 -9.21
C ASN A 81 -5.54 -11.67 -8.65
N GLY A 82 -5.63 -10.44 -9.14
CA GLY A 82 -6.60 -9.50 -8.64
C GLY A 82 -6.35 -8.07 -9.10
N ARG A 83 -7.17 -7.14 -8.60
CA ARG A 83 -7.05 -5.71 -8.87
C ARG A 83 -6.23 -5.04 -7.78
N GLU A 84 -5.37 -4.11 -8.16
CA GLU A 84 -4.61 -3.34 -7.19
C GLU A 84 -5.42 -2.16 -6.64
N LEU A 85 -5.40 -2.03 -5.33
CA LEU A 85 -6.00 -0.96 -4.55
C LEU A 85 -4.90 -0.21 -3.80
N SER A 86 -4.95 1.11 -3.81
CA SER A 86 -4.23 1.95 -2.83
C SER A 86 -5.23 2.55 -1.85
N ALA A 87 -4.88 2.53 -0.57
CA ALA A 87 -5.61 3.21 0.49
C ALA A 87 -4.72 4.26 1.13
N GLU A 88 -5.18 5.49 1.21
CA GLU A 88 -4.43 6.62 1.76
C GLU A 88 -5.18 7.25 2.92
N THR A 89 -4.44 7.62 3.97
CA THR A 89 -4.94 8.33 5.14
C THR A 89 -3.93 9.34 5.63
N TRP A 90 -4.35 10.23 6.53
CA TRP A 90 -3.47 10.98 7.40
C TRP A 90 -3.71 10.56 8.85
N ILE A 91 -2.63 10.29 9.58
CA ILE A 91 -2.65 9.84 10.98
C ILE A 91 -2.03 10.93 11.85
N ASP A 92 -2.78 11.38 12.86
CA ASP A 92 -2.33 12.41 13.78
C ASP A 92 -1.34 11.90 14.84
N GLN A 93 -0.86 12.81 15.70
CA GLN A 93 0.05 12.48 16.79
C GLN A 93 -0.52 11.50 17.84
N ASN A 94 -1.83 11.35 17.90
CA ASN A 94 -2.53 10.42 18.80
C ASN A 94 -2.79 9.06 18.14
N GLY A 95 -2.40 8.88 16.88
CA GLY A 95 -2.62 7.65 16.10
C GLY A 95 -4.02 7.55 15.50
N ILE A 96 -4.76 8.66 15.41
CA ILE A 96 -6.11 8.68 14.84
C ILE A 96 -6.02 8.91 13.33
N CYS A 97 -6.69 8.04 12.55
CA CYS A 97 -6.84 8.19 11.11
C CYS A 97 -7.91 9.23 10.77
N HIS A 98 -7.55 10.27 10.03
CA HIS A 98 -8.47 11.32 9.57
C HIS A 98 -8.94 11.04 8.14
N GLY A 99 -9.92 10.14 8.01
CA GLY A 99 -10.46 9.69 6.73
C GLY A 99 -9.54 8.72 5.99
N VAL A 100 -10.13 7.96 5.07
CA VAL A 100 -9.43 7.05 4.18
C VAL A 100 -9.94 7.22 2.76
N ILE A 101 -9.03 7.41 1.82
CA ILE A 101 -9.31 7.37 0.38
C ILE A 101 -8.94 6.00 -0.15
N LEU A 102 -9.91 5.32 -0.75
CA LEU A 102 -9.70 4.09 -1.52
C LEU A 102 -9.65 4.42 -3.00
N ARG A 103 -8.63 3.95 -3.70
CA ARG A 103 -8.52 4.16 -5.14
C ARG A 103 -8.01 2.93 -5.85
N TRP A 104 -8.66 2.56 -6.93
CA TRP A 104 -8.15 1.55 -7.86
C TRP A 104 -6.91 2.08 -8.59
N ARG A 105 -5.94 1.21 -8.81
CA ARG A 105 -4.78 1.42 -9.66
C ARG A 105 -5.08 0.78 -11.02
N THR A 106 -5.78 1.52 -11.89
CA THR A 106 -6.32 0.98 -13.15
C THR A 106 -5.25 0.80 -14.22
N LEU A 107 -4.19 1.59 -14.17
CA LEU A 107 -2.98 1.40 -14.97
C LEU A 107 -1.74 1.62 -14.12
N VAL A 108 -0.88 0.60 -14.05
CA VAL A 108 0.41 0.65 -13.34
C VAL A 108 1.53 0.46 -14.33
N ILE A 109 2.52 1.37 -14.32
CA ILE A 109 3.72 1.30 -15.15
C ILE A 109 4.94 1.46 -14.22
N ASN A 110 5.84 0.50 -14.25
CA ASN A 110 7.05 0.47 -13.40
C ASN A 110 6.76 0.69 -11.89
N GLY A 111 5.65 0.09 -11.38
CA GLY A 111 5.21 0.24 -10.00
C GLY A 111 4.51 1.56 -9.67
N GLU A 112 4.45 2.53 -10.59
CA GLU A 112 3.70 3.77 -10.42
C GLU A 112 2.29 3.68 -10.99
N SER A 113 1.32 4.25 -10.27
CA SER A 113 -0.05 4.37 -10.74
C SER A 113 -0.17 5.50 -11.76
N HIS A 114 -0.39 5.14 -13.03
CA HIS A 114 -0.60 6.06 -14.14
C HIS A 114 -2.07 6.43 -14.32
N GLU A 115 -2.98 5.51 -13.97
CA GLU A 115 -4.41 5.80 -13.89
C GLU A 115 -4.94 5.30 -12.56
N SER A 116 -5.82 6.09 -11.97
CA SER A 116 -6.47 5.77 -10.69
C SER A 116 -7.88 6.32 -10.66
N GLU A 117 -8.77 5.63 -9.95
CA GLU A 117 -10.14 6.02 -9.72
C GLU A 117 -10.51 5.87 -8.25
N ILE A 118 -11.02 6.92 -7.63
CA ILE A 118 -11.51 6.89 -6.25
C ILE A 118 -12.89 6.26 -6.20
N PHE A 119 -13.06 5.37 -5.25
CA PHE A 119 -14.35 4.73 -4.95
C PHE A 119 -14.61 4.70 -3.44
N SER A 120 -15.80 4.28 -3.06
CA SER A 120 -16.19 4.12 -1.65
C SER A 120 -16.57 2.68 -1.35
N ASN A 121 -16.02 2.14 -0.27
CA ASN A 121 -16.41 0.86 0.32
C ASN A 121 -16.21 0.95 1.84
N PRO A 122 -17.30 1.16 2.62
CA PRO A 122 -17.20 1.34 4.07
C PRO A 122 -16.58 0.16 4.82
N GLU A 123 -16.87 -1.08 4.42
CA GLU A 123 -16.31 -2.28 5.02
C GLU A 123 -14.79 -2.35 4.86
N TRP A 124 -14.30 -2.07 3.65
CA TRP A 124 -12.86 -2.07 3.38
C TRP A 124 -12.16 -0.90 4.07
N THR A 125 -12.83 0.27 4.13
CA THR A 125 -12.32 1.43 4.87
C THR A 125 -12.08 1.09 6.33
N GLU A 126 -13.01 0.42 7.00
CA GLU A 126 -12.88 0.02 8.39
C GLU A 126 -11.71 -0.96 8.60
N LYS A 127 -11.59 -1.98 7.75
CA LYS A 127 -10.47 -2.93 7.79
C LYS A 127 -9.11 -2.25 7.59
N ILE A 128 -9.03 -1.28 6.68
CA ILE A 128 -7.82 -0.49 6.42
C ILE A 128 -7.46 0.36 7.65
N ILE A 129 -8.42 1.01 8.29
CA ILE A 129 -8.17 1.76 9.53
C ILE A 129 -7.59 0.84 10.62
N GLN A 130 -8.19 -0.35 10.81
CA GLN A 130 -7.68 -1.33 11.76
C GLN A 130 -6.23 -1.72 11.44
N VAL A 131 -5.89 -1.95 10.18
CA VAL A 131 -4.51 -2.26 9.75
C VAL A 131 -3.55 -1.12 10.08
N PHE A 132 -3.90 0.13 9.78
CA PHE A 132 -3.04 1.28 10.07
C PHE A 132 -2.82 1.47 11.57
N THR A 133 -3.85 1.28 12.39
CA THR A 133 -3.77 1.45 13.84
C THR A 133 -2.97 0.34 14.55
N MET A 134 -2.68 -0.78 13.88
CA MET A 134 -1.78 -1.81 14.41
C MET A 134 -0.34 -1.31 14.56
N ILE A 135 0.10 -0.35 13.74
CA ILE A 135 1.48 0.16 13.79
C ILE A 135 1.56 1.34 14.76
N THR A 136 2.01 1.07 15.97
CA THR A 136 2.22 2.12 16.98
C THR A 136 3.23 3.17 16.51
N GLY A 137 2.84 4.44 16.58
CA GLY A 137 3.70 5.56 16.20
C GLY A 137 3.78 5.82 14.69
N LEU A 138 2.91 5.19 13.89
CA LEU A 138 2.68 5.59 12.50
C LEU A 138 1.98 6.95 12.48
N ARG A 139 2.48 7.92 11.69
CA ARG A 139 2.01 9.32 11.68
C ARG A 139 2.18 9.96 10.31
N GLY A 140 1.40 11.02 10.08
CA GLY A 140 1.43 11.79 8.85
C GLY A 140 0.68 11.10 7.71
N HIS A 141 1.04 11.40 6.48
CA HIS A 141 0.45 10.75 5.31
C HIS A 141 0.95 9.31 5.19
N VAL A 142 0.02 8.38 5.05
CA VAL A 142 0.30 6.94 4.94
C VAL A 142 -0.47 6.36 3.76
N LEU A 143 0.18 5.48 3.02
CA LEU A 143 -0.37 4.76 1.88
C LEU A 143 -0.19 3.26 2.09
N ALA A 144 -1.28 2.48 2.00
CA ALA A 144 -1.24 1.03 1.88
C ALA A 144 -1.50 0.59 0.44
N GLN A 145 -0.82 -0.49 0.02
CA GLN A 145 -1.14 -1.21 -1.21
C GLN A 145 -1.75 -2.56 -0.86
N VAL A 146 -2.83 -2.89 -1.55
CA VAL A 146 -3.64 -4.08 -1.31
C VAL A 146 -4.00 -4.70 -2.66
N ILE A 147 -3.98 -6.02 -2.78
CA ILE A 147 -4.57 -6.75 -3.90
C ILE A 147 -5.94 -7.25 -3.47
N VAL A 148 -6.93 -7.03 -4.31
CA VAL A 148 -8.29 -7.56 -4.15
C VAL A 148 -8.45 -8.71 -5.13
N ASP A 149 -8.57 -9.94 -4.62
CA ASP A 149 -8.68 -11.12 -5.46
C ASP A 149 -10.10 -11.31 -6.05
N ASP A 150 -10.27 -12.31 -6.91
CA ASP A 150 -11.55 -12.60 -7.57
C ASP A 150 -12.70 -12.99 -6.61
N LYS A 151 -12.38 -13.26 -5.33
CA LYS A 151 -13.34 -13.54 -4.25
C LYS A 151 -13.54 -12.32 -3.34
N GLU A 152 -13.13 -11.14 -3.78
CA GLU A 152 -13.14 -9.89 -3.02
C GLU A 152 -12.37 -9.94 -1.69
N ARG A 153 -11.42 -10.83 -1.53
CA ARG A 153 -10.54 -10.88 -0.37
C ARG A 153 -9.39 -9.90 -0.55
N LEU A 154 -9.09 -9.19 0.53
CA LEU A 154 -8.01 -8.20 0.57
C LEU A 154 -6.71 -8.88 1.00
N HIS A 155 -5.62 -8.59 0.29
CA HIS A 155 -4.28 -9.07 0.59
C HIS A 155 -3.33 -7.87 0.72
N LEU A 156 -2.81 -7.63 1.92
CA LEU A 156 -1.90 -6.51 2.18
C LEU A 156 -0.54 -6.77 1.54
N VAL A 157 -0.09 -5.83 0.74
CA VAL A 157 1.21 -5.90 0.03
C VAL A 157 2.27 -5.13 0.79
N GLU A 158 2.00 -3.85 1.12
CA GLU A 158 2.92 -2.95 1.81
C GLU A 158 2.19 -1.75 2.41
N ILE A 159 2.84 -1.09 3.38
CA ILE A 159 2.45 0.23 3.88
C ILE A 159 3.66 1.16 3.71
N ASN A 160 3.41 2.32 3.11
CA ASN A 160 4.40 3.36 2.88
C ASN A 160 4.02 4.62 3.66
N PRO A 161 4.80 5.03 4.69
CA PRO A 161 4.55 6.26 5.46
C PRO A 161 5.03 7.50 4.68
N ARG A 162 4.46 7.72 3.51
CA ARG A 162 4.79 8.83 2.61
C ARG A 162 3.71 9.06 1.56
N LEU A 163 3.77 10.19 0.87
CA LEU A 163 2.98 10.44 -0.34
C LEU A 163 3.40 9.49 -1.46
N GLY A 164 2.42 8.98 -2.19
CA GLY A 164 2.62 8.20 -3.41
C GLY A 164 2.50 9.06 -4.67
N GLY A 165 2.91 8.51 -5.83
CA GLY A 165 2.87 9.23 -7.10
C GLY A 165 1.46 9.65 -7.57
N ALA A 166 0.40 9.02 -7.04
CA ALA A 166 -0.99 9.41 -7.31
C ALA A 166 -1.71 10.05 -6.11
N SER A 167 -0.99 10.37 -5.01
CA SER A 167 -1.55 11.08 -3.84
C SER A 167 -2.12 12.48 -4.18
N PRO A 168 -1.71 13.20 -5.24
CA PRO A 168 -2.42 14.41 -5.68
C PRO A 168 -3.92 14.21 -5.88
N LEU A 169 -4.35 13.01 -6.29
CA LEU A 169 -5.77 12.66 -6.39
C LEU A 169 -6.45 12.63 -5.02
N SER A 170 -5.82 12.02 -4.02
CA SER A 170 -6.35 11.95 -2.65
C SER A 170 -6.41 13.33 -2.00
N LEU A 171 -5.40 14.18 -2.23
CA LEU A 171 -5.41 15.58 -1.77
C LEU A 171 -6.59 16.34 -2.41
N LYS A 172 -6.79 16.21 -3.72
CA LYS A 172 -7.91 16.84 -4.44
C LYS A 172 -9.28 16.35 -3.98
N ALA A 173 -9.33 15.08 -3.53
CA ALA A 173 -10.55 14.49 -2.97
C ALA A 173 -10.89 14.98 -1.55
N GLY A 174 -9.99 15.73 -0.91
CA GLY A 174 -10.22 16.31 0.42
C GLY A 174 -9.38 15.70 1.54
N LEU A 175 -8.48 14.75 1.26
CA LEU A 175 -7.48 14.26 2.22
C LEU A 175 -6.31 15.24 2.29
N ASP A 176 -6.51 16.41 2.91
CA ASP A 176 -5.56 17.53 2.90
C ASP A 176 -4.40 17.31 3.90
N SER A 177 -3.74 16.17 3.77
CA SER A 177 -2.71 15.67 4.68
C SER A 177 -1.50 16.60 4.81
N ILE A 178 -1.18 17.39 3.77
CA ILE A 178 -0.08 18.36 3.81
C ILE A 178 -0.44 19.51 4.74
N LYS A 179 -1.64 20.09 4.57
CA LYS A 179 -2.15 21.15 5.42
C LYS A 179 -2.28 20.68 6.87
N TRP A 180 -2.85 19.50 7.09
CA TRP A 180 -3.04 18.96 8.43
C TRP A 180 -1.72 18.68 9.15
N SER A 181 -0.70 18.18 8.44
CA SER A 181 0.66 18.03 9.00
C SER A 181 1.26 19.36 9.42
N LEU A 182 1.04 20.42 8.63
CA LEU A 182 1.51 21.77 8.98
C LEU A 182 0.74 22.34 10.17
N GLN A 183 -0.58 22.19 10.21
CA GLN A 183 -1.42 22.62 11.33
C GLN A 183 -1.01 21.92 12.63
N GLU A 184 -0.79 20.59 12.58
CA GLU A 184 -0.33 19.83 13.73
C GLU A 184 1.05 20.33 14.23
N PHE A 185 1.98 20.58 13.30
CA PHE A 185 3.31 21.09 13.62
C PHE A 185 3.27 22.50 14.27
N LEU A 186 2.34 23.35 13.84
CA LEU A 186 2.16 24.70 14.39
C LEU A 186 1.36 24.73 15.70
N GLY A 187 0.81 23.59 16.13
CA GLY A 187 -0.02 23.50 17.34
C GLY A 187 -1.51 23.80 17.11
N ASP A 188 -1.94 23.95 15.85
CA ASP A 188 -3.32 24.28 15.43
C ASP A 188 -4.15 23.01 15.16
N SER A 189 -3.94 21.94 15.92
CA SER A 189 -4.58 20.63 15.70
C SER A 189 -6.10 20.65 15.85
N ASP A 190 -6.67 21.61 16.55
CA ASP A 190 -8.12 21.84 16.70
C ASP A 190 -8.79 22.26 15.38
N GLN A 191 -8.02 22.79 14.42
CA GLN A 191 -8.50 23.14 13.06
C GLN A 191 -8.55 21.95 12.12
N ILE A 192 -8.01 20.78 12.51
CA ILE A 192 -8.01 19.59 11.67
C ILE A 192 -9.37 18.89 11.80
N PRO A 193 -10.08 18.62 10.68
CA PRO A 193 -11.39 17.99 10.73
C PRO A 193 -11.30 16.55 11.25
N LYS A 194 -12.10 16.21 12.26
CA LYS A 194 -12.17 14.83 12.78
C LYS A 194 -12.76 13.86 11.77
N SER A 195 -13.69 14.34 10.92
CA SER A 195 -14.34 13.57 9.87
C SER A 195 -14.36 14.41 8.59
N PRO A 196 -13.27 14.39 7.80
CA PRO A 196 -13.23 15.16 6.56
C PRO A 196 -14.24 14.65 5.53
N ILE A 197 -14.81 15.57 4.76
CA ILE A 197 -15.66 15.22 3.63
C ILE A 197 -14.76 14.82 2.47
N LEU A 198 -14.78 13.53 2.12
CA LEU A 198 -13.99 12.95 1.04
C LEU A 198 -14.87 12.73 -0.20
N LYS A 199 -14.34 13.11 -1.36
CA LYS A 199 -15.03 12.96 -2.65
C LYS A 199 -14.67 11.61 -3.27
N SER A 200 -15.69 10.89 -3.78
CA SER A 200 -15.51 9.69 -4.61
C SER A 200 -15.71 10.02 -6.10
N GLY A 201 -15.37 9.07 -6.98
CA GLY A 201 -15.58 9.18 -8.42
C GLY A 201 -14.55 10.03 -9.16
N LEU A 202 -13.59 10.66 -8.45
CA LEU A 202 -12.51 11.40 -9.11
C LEU A 202 -11.52 10.42 -9.74
N ARG A 203 -10.99 10.82 -10.89
CA ARG A 203 -10.01 10.05 -11.67
C ARG A 203 -8.74 10.84 -11.88
N LEU A 204 -7.62 10.13 -11.90
CA LEU A 204 -6.30 10.64 -12.27
C LEU A 204 -5.81 9.88 -13.48
N SER A 205 -5.26 10.60 -14.45
CA SER A 205 -4.44 10.01 -15.51
C SER A 205 -3.13 10.80 -15.67
N LYS A 206 -2.03 10.09 -15.87
CA LYS A 206 -0.72 10.68 -16.20
C LYS A 206 -0.50 10.54 -17.70
N LYS A 207 -0.30 11.69 -18.38
CA LYS A 207 0.08 11.75 -19.81
C LYS A 207 1.30 12.64 -19.94
N ASN A 208 2.36 12.16 -20.58
CA ASN A 208 3.60 12.93 -20.80
C ASN A 208 4.13 13.60 -19.51
N GLN A 209 4.14 12.86 -18.40
CA GLN A 209 4.52 13.33 -17.07
C GLN A 209 3.58 14.40 -16.45
N ILE A 210 2.49 14.76 -17.12
CA ILE A 210 1.48 15.69 -16.60
C ILE A 210 0.35 14.87 -15.93
N VAL A 211 -0.05 15.29 -14.72
CA VAL A 211 -1.15 14.70 -13.98
C VAL A 211 -2.43 15.44 -14.32
N HIS A 212 -3.44 14.73 -14.80
CA HIS A 212 -4.80 15.21 -15.02
C HIS A 212 -5.72 14.60 -13.96
N ILE A 213 -6.54 15.43 -13.30
CA ILE A 213 -7.56 15.00 -12.33
C ILE A 213 -8.91 15.52 -12.79
N GLN A 214 -9.86 14.62 -12.95
CA GLN A 214 -11.26 14.89 -13.38
C GLN A 214 -12.24 14.44 -12.31
#